data_efb9972195a30abfb30a0f4c846987bc
#
_entry.id   efb9972195a30abfb30a0f4c846987bc
#
_cell.length_a   1.000
_cell.length_b   1.000
_cell.length_c   1.000
_cell.angle_alpha   90.00
_cell.angle_beta   90.00
_cell.angle_gamma   90.00
#
_symmetry.space_group_name_H-M   'P 1'
#
loop_
_entity.id
_entity.type
_entity.pdbx_description
1 polymer ?
#
loop_
_entity_poly.entity_id
_entity_poly.type
_entity_poly.pdbx_seq_one_letter_code
_entity_poly.pdbx_strand_id
1 'polypeptide(L)'
;AGGAITTGANNVLLGALAGDALTDADANVAIGKSALSADTLGSKSIAIGLGALQSQNFTTATDSFNTAVGHGVGASITTGIKNTLIGGEAGDAITIGQNNVALGYDSLSTNTGSNANIAVGYEALQTFNVTTDTSTFNVAVGTQAGKSLTTGTQNTIIGGLAGAAL
;
A
#
# COMPACT_ATOMS: atom_id res chain seq x y z
N ALA A 1 4.97 16.80 -12.96
CA ALA A 1 5.74 15.74 -12.31
C ALA A 1 7.03 16.35 -11.72
N GLY A 2 7.34 16.00 -10.47
CA GLY A 2 8.60 16.40 -9.83
C GLY A 2 8.78 17.91 -9.64
N GLY A 3 7.69 18.65 -9.43
CA GLY A 3 7.74 20.12 -9.38
C GLY A 3 8.59 20.69 -8.24
N ALA A 4 8.77 19.96 -7.16
CA ALA A 4 9.52 20.40 -5.98
C ALA A 4 10.94 19.78 -5.86
N ILE A 5 11.37 18.92 -6.78
CA ILE A 5 12.68 18.25 -6.67
C ILE A 5 13.83 19.28 -6.59
N THR A 6 14.68 19.11 -5.58
CA THR A 6 15.88 19.93 -5.36
C THR A 6 17.15 19.12 -5.55
N THR A 7 17.38 18.12 -4.70
CA THR A 7 18.57 17.27 -4.69
C THR A 7 18.28 15.81 -4.97
N GLY A 8 16.99 15.40 -4.92
CA GLY A 8 16.58 14.03 -5.18
C GLY A 8 17.02 13.48 -6.53
N ALA A 9 17.56 12.26 -6.55
CA ALA A 9 18.20 11.64 -7.71
C ALA A 9 17.53 10.31 -8.11
N ASN A 10 17.73 9.90 -9.37
CA ASN A 10 17.29 8.60 -9.89
C ASN A 10 15.78 8.34 -9.83
N ASN A 11 14.95 9.38 -9.82
CA ASN A 11 13.51 9.25 -9.83
C ASN A 11 12.95 9.13 -11.26
N VAL A 12 11.98 8.25 -11.46
CA VAL A 12 11.20 8.12 -12.71
C VAL A 12 9.81 8.66 -12.45
N LEU A 13 9.47 9.84 -13.00
CA LEU A 13 8.21 10.52 -12.73
C LEU A 13 7.45 10.79 -14.03
N LEU A 14 6.30 10.14 -14.24
CA LEU A 14 5.51 10.27 -15.45
C LEU A 14 4.02 10.46 -15.13
N GLY A 15 3.47 11.61 -15.44
CA GLY A 15 2.06 11.95 -15.25
C GLY A 15 1.88 13.29 -14.54
N ALA A 16 0.67 13.83 -14.61
CA ALA A 16 0.33 15.08 -13.93
C ALA A 16 0.46 14.89 -12.41
N LEU A 17 1.21 15.75 -11.73
CA LEU A 17 1.48 15.72 -10.28
C LEU A 17 2.19 14.45 -9.78
N ALA A 18 2.77 13.62 -10.65
CA ALA A 18 3.55 12.45 -10.22
C ALA A 18 4.79 12.92 -9.45
N GLY A 19 4.95 12.46 -8.20
CA GLY A 19 6.06 12.84 -7.32
C GLY A 19 6.22 14.35 -7.13
N ASP A 20 5.12 15.13 -7.14
CA ASP A 20 5.18 16.58 -7.25
C ASP A 20 5.76 17.27 -6.01
N ALA A 21 5.60 16.67 -4.83
CA ALA A 21 6.15 17.18 -3.58
C ALA A 21 7.54 16.65 -3.23
N LEU A 22 8.08 15.68 -3.99
CA LEU A 22 9.44 15.14 -3.72
C LEU A 22 10.50 16.23 -3.75
N THR A 23 11.34 16.28 -2.74
CA THR A 23 12.43 17.25 -2.62
C THR A 23 13.82 16.61 -2.70
N ASP A 24 14.22 15.85 -1.69
CA ASP A 24 15.51 15.16 -1.56
C ASP A 24 15.31 13.64 -1.47
N ALA A 25 14.33 13.13 -2.17
CA ALA A 25 13.96 11.72 -2.19
C ALA A 25 14.55 11.01 -3.41
N ASP A 26 15.07 9.80 -3.23
CA ASP A 26 15.83 9.07 -4.25
C ASP A 26 15.15 7.79 -4.72
N ALA A 27 15.44 7.41 -5.97
CA ALA A 27 15.15 6.09 -6.52
C ALA A 27 13.66 5.70 -6.47
N ASN A 28 12.74 6.66 -6.63
CA ASN A 28 11.32 6.40 -6.73
C ASN A 28 10.88 6.21 -8.18
N VAL A 29 9.86 5.38 -8.37
CA VAL A 29 9.12 5.27 -9.64
C VAL A 29 7.69 5.72 -9.38
N ALA A 30 7.27 6.85 -9.94
CA ALA A 30 5.90 7.35 -9.85
C ALA A 30 5.33 7.55 -11.26
N ILE A 31 4.42 6.67 -11.66
CA ILE A 31 3.79 6.68 -13.00
C ILE A 31 2.28 6.74 -12.85
N GLY A 32 1.67 7.82 -13.29
CA GLY A 32 0.24 8.07 -13.21
C GLY A 32 -0.07 9.44 -12.60
N LYS A 33 -1.29 9.94 -12.87
CA LYS A 33 -1.73 11.19 -12.24
C LYS A 33 -1.74 11.05 -10.73
N SER A 34 -1.09 11.97 -10.02
CA SER A 34 -1.00 12.02 -8.55
C SER A 34 -0.35 10.78 -7.91
N ALA A 35 0.38 9.95 -8.65
CA ALA A 35 1.19 8.88 -8.05
C ALA A 35 2.28 9.51 -7.18
N LEU A 36 2.39 9.07 -5.91
CA LEU A 36 3.38 9.55 -4.93
C LEU A 36 3.42 11.08 -4.78
N SER A 37 2.25 11.75 -4.88
CA SER A 37 2.21 13.20 -5.04
C SER A 37 2.46 14.01 -3.76
N ALA A 38 2.26 13.42 -2.59
CA ALA A 38 2.42 14.10 -1.30
C ALA A 38 3.76 13.85 -0.60
N ASP A 39 4.52 12.84 -1.02
CA ASP A 39 5.78 12.46 -0.36
C ASP A 39 6.88 13.50 -0.60
N THR A 40 7.62 13.81 0.46
CA THR A 40 8.70 14.79 0.40
C THR A 40 10.08 14.17 0.46
N LEU A 41 10.31 13.21 1.36
CA LEU A 41 11.63 12.64 1.66
C LEU A 41 11.64 11.10 1.65
N GLY A 42 10.56 10.45 1.20
CA GLY A 42 10.49 9.00 1.08
C GLY A 42 11.21 8.50 -0.18
N SER A 43 12.06 7.52 -0.02
CA SER A 43 12.87 6.93 -1.11
C SER A 43 12.49 5.48 -1.39
N LYS A 44 12.84 4.99 -2.58
CA LYS A 44 12.73 3.58 -2.98
C LYS A 44 11.29 3.04 -3.03
N SER A 45 10.32 3.89 -3.33
CA SER A 45 8.93 3.50 -3.60
C SER A 45 8.69 3.27 -5.09
N ILE A 46 7.81 2.32 -5.41
CA ILE A 46 7.24 2.11 -6.74
C ILE A 46 5.74 2.39 -6.65
N ALA A 47 5.26 3.44 -7.31
CA ALA A 47 3.87 3.86 -7.37
C ALA A 47 3.43 3.96 -8.84
N ILE A 48 2.69 2.99 -9.33
CA ILE A 48 2.23 2.93 -10.72
C ILE A 48 0.70 2.85 -10.76
N GLY A 49 0.08 3.89 -11.24
CA GLY A 49 -1.37 4.02 -11.36
C GLY A 49 -1.87 5.39 -10.88
N LEU A 50 -3.09 5.74 -11.25
CA LEU A 50 -3.73 6.96 -10.76
C LEU A 50 -3.88 6.88 -9.24
N GLY A 51 -3.32 7.86 -8.51
CA GLY A 51 -3.42 7.93 -7.05
C GLY A 51 -2.68 6.83 -6.28
N ALA A 52 -1.80 6.06 -6.92
CA ALA A 52 -0.98 5.08 -6.20
C ALA A 52 -0.07 5.78 -5.19
N LEU A 53 -0.09 5.34 -3.92
CA LEU A 53 0.64 5.95 -2.78
C LEU A 53 0.45 7.48 -2.67
N GLN A 54 -0.73 7.98 -3.02
CA GLN A 54 -0.98 9.41 -3.13
C GLN A 54 -0.69 10.19 -1.84
N SER A 55 -0.99 9.62 -0.68
CA SER A 55 -0.87 10.25 0.63
C SER A 55 0.44 9.92 1.35
N GLN A 56 1.30 9.06 0.77
CA GLN A 56 2.61 8.76 1.39
C GLN A 56 3.37 10.05 1.61
N ASN A 57 3.85 10.25 2.86
CA ASN A 57 4.65 11.44 3.17
C ASN A 57 5.58 11.19 4.35
N PHE A 58 6.86 11.08 4.04
CA PHE A 58 7.92 11.02 5.03
C PHE A 58 8.57 12.41 5.16
N THR A 59 8.57 12.94 6.37
CA THR A 59 9.18 14.24 6.72
C THR A 59 10.63 14.11 7.16
N THR A 60 11.16 12.90 7.19
CA THR A 60 12.57 12.56 7.40
C THR A 60 13.00 11.60 6.30
N ALA A 61 14.28 11.62 5.92
CA ALA A 61 14.80 10.70 4.91
C ALA A 61 14.53 9.23 5.30
N THR A 62 13.70 8.55 4.53
CA THR A 62 13.20 7.21 4.83
C THR A 62 13.20 6.32 3.58
N ASP A 63 13.84 5.17 3.67
CA ASP A 63 13.71 4.11 2.67
C ASP A 63 12.39 3.36 2.90
N SER A 64 11.38 3.69 2.13
CA SER A 64 10.01 3.17 2.34
C SER A 64 9.81 1.76 1.81
N PHE A 65 10.45 1.41 0.68
CA PHE A 65 10.32 0.11 0.01
C PHE A 65 8.86 -0.32 -0.25
N ASN A 66 7.95 0.62 -0.45
CA ASN A 66 6.59 0.31 -0.84
C ASN A 66 6.52 0.04 -2.35
N THR A 67 5.83 -1.03 -2.74
CA THR A 67 5.49 -1.33 -4.13
C THR A 67 3.98 -1.30 -4.29
N ALA A 68 3.47 -0.39 -5.10
CA ALA A 68 2.05 -0.16 -5.32
C ALA A 68 1.75 -0.04 -6.81
N VAL A 69 1.02 -1.02 -7.35
CA VAL A 69 0.68 -1.06 -8.79
C VAL A 69 -0.83 -1.25 -8.98
N GLY A 70 -1.52 -0.22 -9.45
CA GLY A 70 -2.97 -0.21 -9.68
C GLY A 70 -3.58 1.17 -9.39
N HIS A 71 -4.85 1.33 -9.74
CA HIS A 71 -5.63 2.53 -9.42
C HIS A 71 -5.91 2.62 -7.92
N GLY A 72 -5.64 3.76 -7.27
CA GLY A 72 -5.96 3.98 -5.86
C GLY A 72 -5.24 3.05 -4.87
N VAL A 73 -4.26 2.29 -5.33
CA VAL A 73 -3.56 1.29 -4.51
C VAL A 73 -2.74 1.97 -3.42
N GLY A 74 -2.92 1.55 -2.17
CA GLY A 74 -2.25 2.14 -1.02
C GLY A 74 -2.46 3.66 -0.89
N ALA A 75 -3.58 4.20 -1.37
CA ALA A 75 -3.79 5.65 -1.50
C ALA A 75 -3.71 6.40 -0.17
N SER A 76 -4.08 5.77 0.93
CA SER A 76 -4.06 6.36 2.28
C SER A 76 -2.75 6.14 3.05
N ILE A 77 -1.78 5.39 2.50
CA ILE A 77 -0.51 5.19 3.19
C ILE A 77 0.12 6.55 3.48
N THR A 78 0.47 6.77 4.75
CA THR A 78 1.20 7.95 5.21
C THR A 78 2.66 7.61 5.54
N THR A 79 2.88 6.77 6.54
CA THR A 79 4.20 6.37 7.03
C THR A 79 4.42 4.84 7.05
N GLY A 80 3.45 4.06 6.54
CA GLY A 80 3.62 2.61 6.36
C GLY A 80 4.76 2.30 5.38
N ILE A 81 5.56 1.27 5.67
CA ILE A 81 6.71 0.87 4.86
C ILE A 81 6.69 -0.61 4.49
N LYS A 82 7.45 -0.97 3.44
CA LYS A 82 7.67 -2.37 3.03
C LYS A 82 6.38 -3.11 2.67
N ASN A 83 5.40 -2.42 2.14
CA ASN A 83 4.17 -3.03 1.65
C ASN A 83 4.29 -3.38 0.16
N THR A 84 3.76 -4.52 -0.24
CA THR A 84 3.62 -4.93 -1.65
C THR A 84 2.14 -5.03 -1.98
N LEU A 85 1.65 -4.06 -2.74
CA LEU A 85 0.23 -3.87 -3.04
C LEU A 85 0.03 -3.85 -4.56
N ILE A 86 -0.72 -4.81 -5.10
CA ILE A 86 -0.95 -4.92 -6.55
C ILE A 86 -2.42 -5.22 -6.82
N GLY A 87 -3.07 -4.36 -7.56
CA GLY A 87 -4.48 -4.43 -7.88
C GLY A 87 -5.18 -3.11 -7.57
N GLY A 88 -6.28 -2.82 -8.25
CA GLY A 88 -7.08 -1.62 -7.93
C GLY A 88 -7.53 -1.67 -6.46
N GLU A 89 -7.36 -0.57 -5.74
CA GLU A 89 -7.81 -0.40 -4.34
C GLU A 89 -7.21 -1.43 -3.35
N ALA A 90 -6.13 -2.15 -3.73
CA ALA A 90 -5.44 -3.04 -2.81
C ALA A 90 -4.78 -2.23 -1.68
N GLY A 91 -5.12 -2.53 -0.42
CA GLY A 91 -4.58 -1.86 0.75
C GLY A 91 -4.81 -0.34 0.78
N ASP A 92 -5.87 0.15 0.14
CA ASP A 92 -6.10 1.60 -0.05
C ASP A 92 -6.34 2.35 1.25
N ALA A 93 -6.88 1.71 2.30
CA ALA A 93 -7.05 2.30 3.62
C ALA A 93 -5.82 2.20 4.54
N ILE A 94 -4.78 1.46 4.17
CA ILE A 94 -3.56 1.36 4.99
C ILE A 94 -3.00 2.77 5.22
N THR A 95 -2.70 3.09 6.48
CA THR A 95 -2.07 4.37 6.87
C THR A 95 -0.64 4.17 7.38
N ILE A 96 -0.48 3.42 8.47
CA ILE A 96 0.79 3.15 9.13
C ILE A 96 1.22 1.68 9.04
N GLY A 97 0.35 0.79 8.55
CA GLY A 97 0.61 -0.65 8.44
C GLY A 97 1.86 -0.97 7.61
N GLN A 98 2.62 -1.97 8.04
CA GLN A 98 3.92 -2.32 7.46
C GLN A 98 4.00 -3.80 7.07
N ASN A 99 4.90 -4.13 6.13
CA ASN A 99 5.20 -5.52 5.76
C ASN A 99 3.96 -6.31 5.30
N ASN A 100 2.96 -5.66 4.72
CA ASN A 100 1.78 -6.31 4.20
C ASN A 100 1.95 -6.66 2.71
N VAL A 101 1.36 -7.76 2.29
CA VAL A 101 1.23 -8.16 0.89
C VAL A 101 -0.26 -8.21 0.55
N ALA A 102 -0.70 -7.41 -0.39
CA ALA A 102 -2.06 -7.41 -0.92
C ALA A 102 -2.02 -7.53 -2.45
N LEU A 103 -2.47 -8.65 -2.98
CA LEU A 103 -2.50 -8.92 -4.43
C LEU A 103 -3.93 -9.25 -4.87
N GLY A 104 -4.57 -8.35 -5.56
CA GLY A 104 -5.94 -8.48 -6.07
C GLY A 104 -6.76 -7.22 -5.83
N TYR A 105 -7.81 -7.06 -6.62
CA TYR A 105 -8.74 -5.95 -6.43
C TYR A 105 -9.34 -6.00 -5.02
N ASP A 106 -9.33 -4.87 -4.31
CA ASP A 106 -9.94 -4.69 -2.99
C ASP A 106 -9.40 -5.65 -1.90
N SER A 107 -8.19 -6.21 -2.10
CA SER A 107 -7.54 -7.04 -1.09
C SER A 107 -6.98 -6.19 0.04
N LEU A 108 -7.23 -6.59 1.30
CA LEU A 108 -6.79 -5.87 2.51
C LEU A 108 -7.20 -4.39 2.55
N SER A 109 -8.34 -4.04 1.91
CA SER A 109 -8.72 -2.65 1.62
C SER A 109 -9.20 -1.85 2.84
N THR A 110 -9.60 -2.48 3.93
CA THR A 110 -10.02 -1.75 5.15
C THR A 110 -8.96 -1.69 6.25
N ASN A 111 -7.85 -2.43 6.11
CA ASN A 111 -6.78 -2.41 7.11
C ASN A 111 -6.11 -1.03 7.19
N THR A 112 -5.99 -0.47 8.39
CA THR A 112 -5.36 0.84 8.58
C THR A 112 -3.98 0.76 9.22
N GLY A 113 -3.78 -0.04 10.27
CA GLY A 113 -2.55 0.00 11.06
C GLY A 113 -1.83 -1.33 11.23
N SER A 114 -2.45 -2.48 10.96
CA SER A 114 -1.81 -3.76 11.25
C SER A 114 -0.75 -4.17 10.23
N ASN A 115 0.17 -5.01 10.71
CA ASN A 115 1.36 -5.42 9.97
C ASN A 115 1.38 -6.93 9.66
N ALA A 116 2.26 -7.29 8.72
CA ALA A 116 2.64 -8.67 8.42
C ALA A 116 1.46 -9.57 7.99
N ASN A 117 0.54 -9.03 7.20
CA ASN A 117 -0.55 -9.78 6.60
C ASN A 117 -0.28 -10.09 5.13
N ILE A 118 -0.76 -11.24 4.67
CA ILE A 118 -0.73 -11.67 3.27
C ILE A 118 -2.16 -11.89 2.81
N ALA A 119 -2.62 -11.09 1.87
CA ALA A 119 -3.94 -11.16 1.24
C ALA A 119 -3.76 -11.32 -0.28
N VAL A 120 -4.03 -12.49 -0.81
CA VAL A 120 -3.89 -12.80 -2.25
C VAL A 120 -5.21 -13.28 -2.82
N GLY A 121 -5.82 -12.49 -3.66
CA GLY A 121 -7.10 -12.78 -4.32
C GLY A 121 -8.05 -11.58 -4.25
N TYR A 122 -9.06 -11.61 -5.11
CA TYR A 122 -10.15 -10.64 -5.11
C TYR A 122 -10.81 -10.60 -3.71
N GLU A 123 -10.88 -9.42 -3.09
CA GLU A 123 -11.45 -9.20 -1.74
C GLU A 123 -10.89 -10.09 -0.62
N ALA A 124 -9.67 -10.61 -0.74
CA ALA A 124 -9.04 -11.35 0.36
C ALA A 124 -8.78 -10.41 1.55
N LEU A 125 -9.16 -10.81 2.77
CA LEU A 125 -9.10 -10.00 4.00
C LEU A 125 -9.74 -8.60 3.86
N GLN A 126 -10.77 -8.45 3.05
CA GLN A 126 -11.36 -7.15 2.72
C GLN A 126 -11.78 -6.35 3.97
N THR A 127 -12.47 -6.98 4.92
CA THR A 127 -12.99 -6.30 6.12
C THR A 127 -12.04 -6.34 7.32
N PHE A 128 -10.84 -6.92 7.13
CA PHE A 128 -9.86 -7.01 8.20
C PHE A 128 -9.30 -5.63 8.55
N ASN A 129 -9.47 -5.20 9.80
CA ASN A 129 -8.98 -3.92 10.26
C ASN A 129 -8.53 -3.95 11.73
N VAL A 130 -7.24 -3.77 11.93
CA VAL A 130 -6.65 -3.46 13.22
C VAL A 130 -5.93 -2.12 13.10
N THR A 131 -6.36 -1.15 13.88
CA THR A 131 -5.97 0.27 13.73
C THR A 131 -4.63 0.62 14.37
N THR A 132 -4.05 -0.30 15.11
CA THR A 132 -2.79 -0.10 15.83
C THR A 132 -1.61 -0.70 15.06
N ASP A 133 -0.42 -0.13 15.27
CA ASP A 133 0.85 -0.67 14.75
C ASP A 133 1.18 -2.01 15.45
N THR A 134 0.54 -3.07 15.00
CA THR A 134 0.63 -4.41 15.60
C THR A 134 0.73 -5.48 14.52
N SER A 135 1.64 -6.42 14.68
CA SER A 135 1.76 -7.56 13.77
C SER A 135 0.66 -8.58 14.04
N THR A 136 -0.13 -8.89 13.02
CA THR A 136 -1.30 -9.77 13.13
C THR A 136 -1.12 -11.11 12.43
N PHE A 137 -0.15 -11.24 11.51
CA PHE A 137 0.30 -12.50 10.89
C PHE A 137 -0.81 -13.33 10.26
N ASN A 138 -1.78 -12.72 9.58
CA ASN A 138 -2.78 -13.45 8.83
C ASN A 138 -2.30 -13.76 7.41
N VAL A 139 -2.62 -14.95 6.94
CA VAL A 139 -2.42 -15.40 5.56
C VAL A 139 -3.76 -15.78 4.97
N ALA A 140 -4.20 -15.09 3.93
CA ALA A 140 -5.41 -15.41 3.18
C ALA A 140 -5.10 -15.49 1.69
N VAL A 141 -5.31 -16.65 1.10
CA VAL A 141 -5.04 -16.91 -0.33
C VAL A 141 -6.26 -17.53 -1.00
N GLY A 142 -6.85 -16.80 -1.92
CA GLY A 142 -8.05 -17.19 -2.67
C GLY A 142 -9.05 -16.04 -2.77
N THR A 143 -9.93 -16.09 -3.77
CA THR A 143 -11.03 -15.13 -3.91
C THR A 143 -11.86 -15.12 -2.63
N GLN A 144 -12.00 -13.95 -2.01
CA GLN A 144 -12.75 -13.73 -0.76
C GLN A 144 -12.28 -14.59 0.43
N ALA A 145 -11.05 -15.08 0.42
CA ALA A 145 -10.48 -15.80 1.55
C ALA A 145 -10.42 -14.88 2.78
N GLY A 146 -11.04 -15.27 3.87
CA GLY A 146 -11.14 -14.49 5.11
C GLY A 146 -11.84 -13.13 4.95
N LYS A 147 -12.73 -12.98 3.95
CA LYS A 147 -13.37 -11.69 3.64
C LYS A 147 -14.01 -11.01 4.85
N SER A 148 -14.68 -11.76 5.71
CA SER A 148 -15.39 -11.24 6.90
C SER A 148 -14.57 -11.29 8.19
N LEU A 149 -13.31 -11.72 8.12
CA LEU A 149 -12.40 -11.63 9.26
C LEU A 149 -12.16 -10.15 9.61
N THR A 150 -12.47 -9.75 10.84
CA THR A 150 -12.33 -8.34 11.25
C THR A 150 -11.08 -8.05 12.06
N THR A 151 -10.80 -8.79 13.13
CA THR A 151 -9.69 -8.52 14.06
C THR A 151 -8.89 -9.77 14.45
N GLY A 152 -9.27 -10.96 13.95
CA GLY A 152 -8.55 -12.22 14.25
C GLY A 152 -7.09 -12.17 13.81
N THR A 153 -6.19 -12.77 14.59
CA THR A 153 -4.76 -12.81 14.32
C THR A 153 -4.25 -14.22 14.13
N GLN A 154 -3.11 -14.37 13.45
CA GLN A 154 -2.40 -15.65 13.27
C GLN A 154 -3.24 -16.72 12.55
N ASN A 155 -4.10 -16.30 11.62
CA ASN A 155 -4.92 -17.20 10.81
C ASN A 155 -4.21 -17.56 9.51
N THR A 156 -4.34 -18.80 9.08
CA THR A 156 -3.97 -19.25 7.73
C THR A 156 -5.25 -19.75 7.04
N ILE A 157 -5.69 -19.01 6.01
CA ILE A 157 -6.96 -19.21 5.30
C ILE A 157 -6.65 -19.39 3.82
N ILE A 158 -6.78 -20.60 3.29
CA ILE A 158 -6.42 -20.90 1.89
C ILE A 158 -7.62 -21.56 1.18
N GLY A 159 -7.99 -21.00 0.06
CA GLY A 159 -9.09 -21.46 -0.80
C GLY A 159 -10.10 -20.36 -1.08
N GLY A 160 -10.76 -20.44 -2.24
CA GLY A 160 -11.84 -19.52 -2.57
C GLY A 160 -12.98 -19.62 -1.54
N LEU A 161 -13.46 -18.48 -1.03
CA LEU A 161 -14.49 -18.39 0.02
C LEU A 161 -14.12 -19.07 1.35
N ALA A 162 -12.90 -19.55 1.54
CA ALA A 162 -12.46 -20.11 2.81
C ALA A 162 -12.54 -19.03 3.90
N GLY A 163 -13.19 -19.34 5.02
CA GLY A 163 -13.36 -18.39 6.13
C GLY A 163 -14.11 -17.10 5.77
N ALA A 164 -14.88 -17.07 4.70
CA ALA A 164 -15.58 -15.86 4.27
C ALA A 164 -16.71 -15.41 5.22
N ALA A 165 -17.09 -16.26 6.15
CA ALA A 165 -18.12 -16.00 7.16
C ALA A 165 -17.60 -16.11 8.62
N LEU A 166 -16.27 -16.04 8.82
CA LEU A 166 -15.64 -16.06 10.16
C LEU A 166 -15.83 -14.73 10.89
#